data_f5aa64125569c7f29dc0d2d9ef5e23af
#
_entry.id   f5aa64125569c7f29dc0d2d9ef5e23af
#
_cell.length_a   1.000
_cell.length_b   1.000
_cell.length_c   1.000
_cell.angle_alpha   90.00
_cell.angle_beta   90.00
_cell.angle_gamma   90.00
#
_symmetry.space_group_name_H-M   'P 1'
#
loop_
_entity.id
_entity.type
_entity.pdbx_description
1 polymer ?
#
loop_
_entity_poly.entity_id
_entity_poly.type
_entity_poly.pdbx_seq_one_letter_code
_entity_poly.pdbx_strand_id
1 'polypeptide(L)'
;MGALIEVKNLAKEFGQVKAVDSISFSIEEGKITGLLGPNGAGKTTTIQMLLDLITPTRGTIKIFGLDMKQNREEILGKMNFSSPYVSLPGNLKVWENLATFARLYGVRDIKAKIHELVDFFQIRDLLPRMTSTLSTGQLTRLNLTKALLNDPKLLLLDEPTASLDPDIADRTIKLLKQIKKERGVTILYTSHNMAEVEEVCDSIIFIQKGKIKDTGTPAELVKKYGHEDLNDVFLTIAREHHE
;
A
#
# COMPACT_ATOMS: atom_id res chain seq x y z
N MET A 1 2.79 21.59 0.51
CA MET A 1 2.10 20.51 -0.24
C MET A 1 0.87 20.14 0.57
N GLY A 2 -0.27 19.83 -0.08
CA GLY A 2 -1.50 19.50 0.64
C GLY A 2 -1.55 18.03 1.01
N ALA A 3 -2.42 17.66 1.96
CA ALA A 3 -2.70 16.28 2.28
C ALA A 3 -3.46 15.61 1.10
N LEU A 4 -2.96 14.48 0.60
CA LEU A 4 -3.62 13.69 -0.45
C LEU A 4 -4.71 12.80 0.16
N ILE A 5 -4.46 12.26 1.36
CA ILE A 5 -5.45 11.52 2.17
C ILE A 5 -5.68 12.29 3.47
N GLU A 6 -6.93 12.51 3.81
CA GLU A 6 -7.36 13.00 5.11
C GLU A 6 -8.39 12.05 5.72
N VAL A 7 -8.09 11.54 6.90
CA VAL A 7 -8.97 10.67 7.68
C VAL A 7 -9.31 11.37 8.99
N LYS A 8 -10.61 11.48 9.31
CA LYS A 8 -11.06 12.13 10.54
C LYS A 8 -12.01 11.25 11.32
N ASN A 9 -11.66 10.95 12.59
CA ASN A 9 -12.43 10.17 13.55
C ASN A 9 -12.96 8.85 12.98
N LEU A 10 -12.15 8.19 12.14
CA LEU A 10 -12.52 6.98 11.43
C LEU A 10 -12.66 5.82 12.41
N ALA A 11 -13.81 5.15 12.40
CA ALA A 11 -14.04 3.99 13.22
C ALA A 11 -14.73 2.87 12.44
N LYS A 12 -14.38 1.62 12.78
CA LYS A 12 -15.05 0.42 12.28
C LYS A 12 -15.29 -0.56 13.42
N GLU A 13 -16.54 -0.92 13.58
CA GLU A 13 -16.99 -1.91 14.56
C GLU A 13 -17.61 -3.11 13.83
N PHE A 14 -17.26 -4.32 14.26
CA PHE A 14 -17.85 -5.59 13.84
C PHE A 14 -18.48 -6.24 15.07
N GLY A 15 -19.79 -6.05 15.23
CA GLY A 15 -20.48 -6.42 16.49
C GLY A 15 -19.87 -5.70 17.68
N GLN A 16 -19.31 -6.44 18.63
CA GLN A 16 -18.65 -5.87 19.82
C GLN A 16 -17.17 -5.54 19.63
N VAL A 17 -16.58 -5.95 18.50
CA VAL A 17 -15.15 -5.74 18.24
C VAL A 17 -14.93 -4.41 17.53
N LYS A 18 -14.18 -3.51 18.16
CA LYS A 18 -13.70 -2.26 17.56
C LYS A 18 -12.39 -2.51 16.81
N ALA A 19 -12.50 -2.79 15.52
CA ALA A 19 -11.32 -3.03 14.67
C ALA A 19 -10.52 -1.75 14.41
N VAL A 20 -11.22 -0.59 14.32
CA VAL A 20 -10.64 0.75 14.23
C VAL A 20 -11.44 1.66 15.14
N ASP A 21 -10.78 2.41 16.04
CA ASP A 21 -11.38 3.21 17.08
C ASP A 21 -10.96 4.68 16.97
N SER A 22 -11.73 5.43 16.19
CA SER A 22 -11.64 6.90 16.08
C SER A 22 -10.25 7.43 15.66
N ILE A 23 -9.63 6.84 14.63
CA ILE A 23 -8.34 7.30 14.14
C ILE A 23 -8.47 8.54 13.24
N SER A 24 -7.48 9.44 13.34
CA SER A 24 -7.38 10.61 12.48
C SER A 24 -5.92 10.75 12.02
N PHE A 25 -5.70 10.86 10.72
CA PHE A 25 -4.37 11.05 10.14
C PHE A 25 -4.44 11.69 8.76
N SER A 26 -3.31 12.14 8.28
CA SER A 26 -3.16 12.63 6.90
C SER A 26 -1.93 12.02 6.24
N ILE A 27 -1.97 11.87 4.91
CA ILE A 27 -0.85 11.44 4.08
C ILE A 27 -0.57 12.54 3.07
N GLU A 28 0.68 12.98 3.01
CA GLU A 28 1.13 14.00 2.07
C GLU A 28 1.31 13.45 0.67
N GLU A 29 1.05 14.28 -0.34
CA GLU A 29 1.27 13.93 -1.74
C GLU A 29 2.75 13.66 -2.04
N GLY A 30 3.02 12.64 -2.86
CA GLY A 30 4.38 12.26 -3.29
C GLY A 30 5.23 11.62 -2.20
N LYS A 31 4.65 11.19 -1.08
CA LYS A 31 5.34 10.50 0.01
C LYS A 31 5.03 9.01 0.04
N ILE A 32 5.94 8.24 0.62
CA ILE A 32 5.70 6.86 1.05
C ILE A 32 5.43 6.90 2.56
N THR A 33 4.22 6.54 2.96
CA THR A 33 3.82 6.50 4.37
C THR A 33 3.62 5.06 4.81
N GLY A 34 4.31 4.64 5.87
CA GLY A 34 4.15 3.33 6.50
C GLY A 34 2.95 3.32 7.44
N LEU A 35 2.03 2.36 7.30
CA LEU A 35 1.00 2.06 8.28
C LEU A 35 1.40 0.79 9.02
N LEU A 36 1.91 0.93 10.23
CA LEU A 36 2.56 -0.13 10.99
C LEU A 36 1.75 -0.51 12.22
N GLY A 37 1.97 -1.72 12.69
CA GLY A 37 1.33 -2.23 13.91
C GLY A 37 1.28 -3.76 13.91
N PRO A 38 1.05 -4.39 15.06
CA PRO A 38 0.95 -5.84 15.17
C PRO A 38 -0.25 -6.41 14.40
N ASN A 39 -0.32 -7.74 14.30
CA ASN A 39 -1.48 -8.41 13.72
C ASN A 39 -2.74 -8.07 14.53
N GLY A 40 -3.85 -7.81 13.83
CA GLY A 40 -5.09 -7.37 14.46
C GLY A 40 -5.11 -5.91 14.90
N ALA A 41 -4.07 -5.11 14.62
CA ALA A 41 -4.04 -3.69 14.98
C ALA A 41 -5.07 -2.81 14.25
N GLY A 42 -5.64 -3.28 13.14
CA GLY A 42 -6.60 -2.53 12.32
C GLY A 42 -6.06 -2.04 10.97
N LYS A 43 -4.82 -2.42 10.58
CA LYS A 43 -4.18 -1.99 9.31
C LYS A 43 -5.02 -2.36 8.09
N THR A 44 -5.30 -3.65 7.90
CA THR A 44 -6.08 -4.17 6.75
C THR A 44 -7.49 -3.57 6.73
N THR A 45 -8.14 -3.44 7.90
CA THR A 45 -9.45 -2.80 8.01
C THR A 45 -9.39 -1.33 7.57
N THR A 46 -8.32 -0.61 7.94
CA THR A 46 -8.12 0.78 7.50
C THR A 46 -7.92 0.85 5.99
N ILE A 47 -7.08 -0.01 5.40
CA ILE A 47 -6.89 -0.10 3.95
C ILE A 47 -8.21 -0.41 3.23
N GLN A 48 -8.99 -1.37 3.73
CA GLN A 48 -10.28 -1.73 3.15
C GLN A 48 -11.30 -0.57 3.20
N MET A 49 -11.28 0.26 4.25
CA MET A 49 -12.09 1.48 4.29
C MET A 49 -11.61 2.55 3.30
N LEU A 50 -10.29 2.71 3.12
CA LEU A 50 -9.72 3.61 2.12
C LEU A 50 -10.02 3.17 0.68
N LEU A 51 -10.18 1.87 0.44
CA LEU A 51 -10.60 1.27 -0.84
C LEU A 51 -12.13 1.23 -1.03
N ASP A 52 -12.89 1.72 -0.04
CA ASP A 52 -14.35 1.62 0.02
C ASP A 52 -14.89 0.17 -0.16
N LEU A 53 -14.09 -0.83 0.26
CA LEU A 53 -14.51 -2.22 0.30
C LEU A 53 -15.38 -2.51 1.52
N ILE A 54 -15.20 -1.74 2.59
CA ILE A 54 -16.04 -1.76 3.78
C ILE A 54 -16.42 -0.34 4.19
N THR A 55 -17.68 -0.15 4.57
CA THR A 55 -18.18 1.14 5.02
C THR A 55 -17.72 1.41 6.47
N PRO A 56 -17.15 2.58 6.77
CA PRO A 56 -16.87 3.00 8.14
C PRO A 56 -18.14 3.04 8.99
N THR A 57 -18.03 2.69 10.28
CA THR A 57 -19.13 2.90 11.25
C THR A 57 -19.29 4.38 11.56
N ARG A 58 -18.17 5.12 11.66
CA ARG A 58 -18.12 6.57 11.89
C ARG A 58 -16.91 7.19 11.23
N GLY A 59 -16.90 8.52 11.13
CA GLY A 59 -15.81 9.30 10.59
C GLY A 59 -15.91 9.55 9.09
N THR A 60 -14.90 10.24 8.57
CA THR A 60 -14.85 10.65 7.16
C THR A 60 -13.49 10.35 6.55
N ILE A 61 -13.51 10.06 5.26
CA ILE A 61 -12.32 9.86 4.42
C ILE A 61 -12.41 10.84 3.26
N LYS A 62 -11.36 11.65 3.08
CA LYS A 62 -11.16 12.44 1.87
C LYS A 62 -9.87 12.00 1.19
N ILE A 63 -9.92 11.82 -0.11
CA ILE A 63 -8.76 11.49 -0.96
C ILE A 63 -8.80 12.44 -2.16
N PHE A 64 -7.65 13.04 -2.49
CA PHE A 64 -7.56 14.10 -3.52
C PHE A 64 -8.46 15.32 -3.21
N GLY A 65 -8.70 15.61 -1.92
CA GLY A 65 -9.63 16.66 -1.49
C GLY A 65 -11.12 16.31 -1.64
N LEU A 66 -11.45 15.15 -2.21
CA LEU A 66 -12.82 14.67 -2.46
C LEU A 66 -13.31 13.76 -1.34
N ASP A 67 -14.58 13.88 -0.97
CA ASP A 67 -15.21 12.98 -0.01
C ASP A 67 -15.48 11.60 -0.65
N MET A 68 -15.02 10.51 -0.01
CA MET A 68 -15.12 9.15 -0.53
C MET A 68 -16.58 8.73 -0.81
N LYS A 69 -17.52 9.10 0.05
CA LYS A 69 -18.93 8.70 -0.12
C LYS A 69 -19.61 9.37 -1.31
N GLN A 70 -19.14 10.56 -1.69
CA GLN A 70 -19.76 11.35 -2.75
C GLN A 70 -19.06 11.19 -4.10
N ASN A 71 -17.77 10.86 -4.09
CA ASN A 71 -16.92 10.88 -5.30
C ASN A 71 -16.18 9.55 -5.51
N ARG A 72 -16.81 8.43 -5.12
CA ARG A 72 -16.21 7.10 -5.11
C ARG A 72 -15.51 6.72 -6.41
N GLU A 73 -16.21 6.85 -7.53
CA GLU A 73 -15.70 6.43 -8.85
C GLU A 73 -14.48 7.27 -9.27
N GLU A 74 -14.55 8.59 -9.05
CA GLU A 74 -13.44 9.48 -9.38
C GLU A 74 -12.19 9.18 -8.54
N ILE A 75 -12.38 8.92 -7.25
CA ILE A 75 -11.29 8.59 -6.33
C ILE A 75 -10.68 7.24 -6.72
N LEU A 76 -11.50 6.18 -6.83
CA LEU A 76 -11.02 4.83 -7.13
C LEU A 76 -10.37 4.74 -8.51
N GLY A 77 -10.81 5.54 -9.48
CA GLY A 77 -10.19 5.64 -10.81
C GLY A 77 -8.76 6.16 -10.80
N LYS A 78 -8.38 6.93 -9.76
CA LYS A 78 -7.04 7.53 -9.59
C LYS A 78 -6.15 6.79 -8.59
N MET A 79 -6.60 5.65 -8.08
CA MET A 79 -5.84 4.85 -7.12
C MET A 79 -5.81 3.38 -7.54
N ASN A 80 -4.88 2.63 -6.94
CA ASN A 80 -4.81 1.19 -7.12
C ASN A 80 -4.30 0.52 -5.84
N PHE A 81 -4.39 -0.81 -5.82
CA PHE A 81 -4.03 -1.64 -4.69
C PHE A 81 -3.25 -2.88 -5.14
N SER A 82 -2.24 -3.26 -4.36
CA SER A 82 -1.53 -4.52 -4.52
C SER A 82 -1.27 -5.18 -3.17
N SER A 83 -1.47 -6.49 -3.15
CA SER A 83 -1.17 -7.35 -2.01
C SER A 83 -0.73 -8.71 -2.54
N PRO A 84 0.18 -9.43 -1.88
CA PRO A 84 0.60 -10.77 -2.27
C PRO A 84 -0.55 -11.79 -2.19
N TYR A 85 -1.60 -11.47 -1.44
CA TYR A 85 -2.79 -12.34 -1.29
C TYR A 85 -3.80 -12.21 -2.44
N VAL A 86 -3.63 -11.24 -3.34
CA VAL A 86 -4.49 -11.08 -4.51
C VAL A 86 -3.84 -11.75 -5.72
N SER A 87 -4.29 -12.96 -6.02
CA SER A 87 -3.76 -13.75 -7.11
C SER A 87 -4.34 -13.33 -8.46
N LEU A 88 -3.46 -13.15 -9.46
CA LEU A 88 -3.88 -13.08 -10.86
C LEU A 88 -4.25 -14.47 -11.37
N PRO A 89 -5.21 -14.58 -12.33
CA PRO A 89 -5.57 -15.85 -12.96
C PRO A 89 -4.34 -16.58 -13.52
N GLY A 90 -4.01 -17.74 -12.91
CA GLY A 90 -2.82 -18.51 -13.26
C GLY A 90 -2.89 -19.17 -14.65
N ASN A 91 -4.10 -19.44 -15.13
CA ASN A 91 -4.41 -20.02 -16.42
C ASN A 91 -4.42 -19.02 -17.59
N LEU A 92 -4.08 -17.77 -17.33
CA LEU A 92 -3.88 -16.74 -18.35
C LEU A 92 -2.39 -16.44 -18.49
N LYS A 93 -2.00 -16.05 -19.71
CA LYS A 93 -0.67 -15.48 -19.95
C LYS A 93 -0.53 -14.13 -19.27
N VAL A 94 0.72 -13.72 -19.02
CA VAL A 94 1.00 -12.38 -18.45
C VAL A 94 0.37 -11.28 -19.27
N TRP A 95 0.51 -11.33 -20.61
CA TRP A 95 -0.13 -10.39 -21.53
C TRP A 95 -1.66 -10.35 -21.37
N GLU A 96 -2.30 -11.51 -21.29
CA GLU A 96 -3.75 -11.61 -21.19
C GLU A 96 -4.27 -11.02 -19.87
N ASN A 97 -3.58 -11.30 -18.77
CA ASN A 97 -3.88 -10.69 -17.47
C ASN A 97 -3.78 -9.17 -17.54
N LEU A 98 -2.62 -8.63 -17.99
CA LEU A 98 -2.42 -7.19 -18.09
C LEU A 98 -3.44 -6.52 -19.03
N ALA A 99 -3.72 -7.13 -20.19
CA ALA A 99 -4.70 -6.61 -21.15
C ALA A 99 -6.12 -6.61 -20.58
N THR A 100 -6.49 -7.62 -19.79
CA THR A 100 -7.79 -7.68 -19.12
C THR A 100 -7.95 -6.56 -18.10
N PHE A 101 -6.97 -6.38 -17.22
CA PHE A 101 -7.00 -5.31 -16.21
C PHE A 101 -6.91 -3.92 -16.85
N ALA A 102 -6.11 -3.75 -17.92
CA ALA A 102 -6.04 -2.48 -18.64
C ALA A 102 -7.40 -2.09 -19.24
N ARG A 103 -8.19 -3.06 -19.78
CA ARG A 103 -9.56 -2.82 -20.23
C ARG A 103 -10.49 -2.44 -19.07
N LEU A 104 -10.43 -3.16 -17.96
CA LEU A 104 -11.24 -2.87 -16.77
C LEU A 104 -10.94 -1.47 -16.20
N TYR A 105 -9.71 -1.01 -16.31
CA TYR A 105 -9.29 0.32 -15.86
C TYR A 105 -9.50 1.42 -16.89
N GLY A 106 -10.06 1.10 -18.07
CA GLY A 106 -10.34 2.08 -19.12
C GLY A 106 -9.09 2.65 -19.81
N VAL A 107 -7.97 1.91 -19.81
CA VAL A 107 -6.73 2.33 -20.47
C VAL A 107 -6.96 2.45 -21.98
N ARG A 108 -6.68 3.62 -22.57
CA ARG A 108 -6.97 3.91 -23.99
C ARG A 108 -6.05 3.13 -24.93
N ASP A 109 -4.73 3.26 -24.77
CA ASP A 109 -3.75 2.51 -25.54
C ASP A 109 -3.14 1.38 -24.70
N ILE A 110 -3.85 0.25 -24.67
CA ILE A 110 -3.51 -0.91 -23.87
C ILE A 110 -2.13 -1.46 -24.23
N LYS A 111 -1.82 -1.53 -25.54
CA LYS A 111 -0.57 -2.11 -26.03
C LYS A 111 0.64 -1.25 -25.63
N ALA A 112 0.56 0.04 -25.90
CA ALA A 112 1.63 0.96 -25.55
C ALA A 112 1.83 0.98 -24.01
N LYS A 113 0.73 1.05 -23.22
CA LYS A 113 0.82 1.06 -21.77
C LYS A 113 1.43 -0.20 -21.18
N ILE A 114 1.04 -1.37 -21.67
CA ILE A 114 1.64 -2.62 -21.22
C ILE A 114 3.12 -2.65 -21.57
N HIS A 115 3.51 -2.29 -22.81
CA HIS A 115 4.91 -2.29 -23.21
C HIS A 115 5.78 -1.32 -22.39
N GLU A 116 5.28 -0.11 -22.11
CA GLU A 116 5.92 0.87 -21.22
C GLU A 116 6.22 0.24 -19.85
N LEU A 117 5.18 -0.35 -19.23
CA LEU A 117 5.29 -0.86 -17.87
C LEU A 117 6.14 -2.14 -17.77
N VAL A 118 6.02 -3.08 -18.72
CA VAL A 118 6.84 -4.30 -18.67
C VAL A 118 8.32 -4.01 -18.92
N ASP A 119 8.66 -2.94 -19.65
CA ASP A 119 10.04 -2.47 -19.77
C ASP A 119 10.53 -1.86 -18.47
N PHE A 120 9.73 -0.98 -17.86
CA PHE A 120 10.04 -0.40 -16.57
C PHE A 120 10.30 -1.45 -15.49
N PHE A 121 9.46 -2.50 -15.44
CA PHE A 121 9.60 -3.61 -14.49
C PHE A 121 10.54 -4.72 -14.93
N GLN A 122 11.12 -4.63 -16.15
CA GLN A 122 12.02 -5.63 -16.72
C GLN A 122 11.41 -7.05 -16.77
N ILE A 123 10.17 -7.15 -17.26
CA ILE A 123 9.41 -8.41 -17.39
C ILE A 123 8.83 -8.61 -18.79
N ARG A 124 9.39 -7.95 -19.81
CA ARG A 124 8.91 -8.07 -21.20
C ARG A 124 8.95 -9.51 -21.72
N ASP A 125 9.99 -10.25 -21.35
CA ASP A 125 10.20 -11.66 -21.69
C ASP A 125 9.14 -12.59 -21.09
N LEU A 126 8.45 -12.15 -20.04
CA LEU A 126 7.40 -12.92 -19.38
C LEU A 126 6.03 -12.82 -20.08
N LEU A 127 5.81 -11.87 -20.98
CA LEU A 127 4.52 -11.64 -21.64
C LEU A 127 3.87 -12.91 -22.24
N PRO A 128 4.59 -13.81 -22.92
CA PRO A 128 4.00 -15.02 -23.49
C PRO A 128 3.81 -16.17 -22.48
N ARG A 129 4.37 -16.06 -21.26
CA ARG A 129 4.35 -17.13 -20.26
C ARG A 129 3.02 -17.18 -19.52
N MET A 130 2.63 -18.39 -19.10
CA MET A 130 1.50 -18.59 -18.21
C MET A 130 1.81 -18.02 -16.82
N THR A 131 0.87 -17.31 -16.23
CA THR A 131 1.06 -16.65 -14.91
C THR A 131 1.37 -17.66 -13.80
N SER A 132 0.81 -18.86 -13.87
CA SER A 132 1.10 -19.95 -12.92
C SER A 132 2.55 -20.47 -12.96
N THR A 133 3.33 -20.14 -13.98
CA THR A 133 4.75 -20.58 -14.11
C THR A 133 5.75 -19.56 -13.61
N LEU A 134 5.28 -18.42 -13.09
CA LEU A 134 6.15 -17.36 -12.61
C LEU A 134 6.71 -17.66 -11.22
N SER A 135 7.95 -17.28 -10.97
CA SER A 135 8.50 -17.24 -9.61
C SER A 135 7.81 -16.15 -8.77
N THR A 136 7.94 -16.23 -7.44
CA THR A 136 7.36 -15.24 -6.53
C THR A 136 7.79 -13.81 -6.86
N GLY A 137 9.09 -13.59 -7.13
CA GLY A 137 9.58 -12.26 -7.52
C GLY A 137 9.08 -11.78 -8.89
N GLN A 138 8.91 -12.69 -9.87
CA GLN A 138 8.29 -12.36 -11.15
C GLN A 138 6.81 -12.00 -10.98
N LEU A 139 6.10 -12.72 -10.12
CA LEU A 139 4.69 -12.44 -9.81
C LEU A 139 4.54 -11.10 -9.08
N THR A 140 5.44 -10.78 -8.15
CA THR A 140 5.45 -9.48 -7.47
C THR A 140 5.62 -8.33 -8.46
N ARG A 141 6.58 -8.43 -9.39
CA ARG A 141 6.76 -7.42 -10.46
C ARG A 141 5.53 -7.32 -11.36
N LEU A 142 4.90 -8.45 -11.70
CA LEU A 142 3.66 -8.47 -12.48
C LEU A 142 2.51 -7.79 -11.73
N ASN A 143 2.36 -8.04 -10.43
CA ASN A 143 1.32 -7.40 -9.60
C ASN A 143 1.52 -5.89 -9.50
N LEU A 144 2.77 -5.42 -9.35
CA LEU A 144 3.10 -3.99 -9.38
C LEU A 144 2.86 -3.39 -10.77
N THR A 145 3.21 -4.12 -11.85
CA THR A 145 2.88 -3.71 -13.23
C THR A 145 1.38 -3.50 -13.40
N LYS A 146 0.57 -4.48 -12.96
CA LYS A 146 -0.90 -4.38 -12.98
C LYS A 146 -1.39 -3.16 -12.19
N ALA A 147 -0.81 -2.91 -11.02
CA ALA A 147 -1.21 -1.82 -10.14
C ALA A 147 -0.89 -0.42 -10.69
N LEU A 148 -0.02 -0.31 -11.71
CA LEU A 148 0.31 0.96 -12.38
C LEU A 148 -0.39 1.16 -13.74
N LEU A 149 -1.24 0.23 -14.18
CA LEU A 149 -1.88 0.30 -15.51
C LEU A 149 -2.75 1.56 -15.70
N ASN A 150 -3.42 2.01 -14.65
CA ASN A 150 -4.29 3.21 -14.68
C ASN A 150 -3.57 4.51 -14.29
N ASP A 151 -2.24 4.54 -14.25
CA ASP A 151 -1.44 5.68 -13.79
C ASP A 151 -1.95 6.27 -12.45
N PRO A 152 -2.00 5.46 -11.38
CA PRO A 152 -2.60 5.90 -10.13
C PRO A 152 -1.79 7.03 -9.51
N LYS A 153 -2.49 7.98 -8.87
CA LYS A 153 -1.89 9.01 -8.01
C LYS A 153 -1.63 8.49 -6.60
N LEU A 154 -2.37 7.47 -6.20
CA LEU A 154 -2.27 6.80 -4.91
C LEU A 154 -2.17 5.30 -5.11
N LEU A 155 -1.15 4.68 -4.52
CA LEU A 155 -0.94 3.24 -4.50
C LEU A 155 -0.97 2.74 -3.06
N LEU A 156 -1.88 1.80 -2.78
CA LEU A 156 -1.94 1.11 -1.51
C LEU A 156 -1.23 -0.25 -1.64
N LEU A 157 -0.26 -0.51 -0.79
CA LEU A 157 0.53 -1.74 -0.81
C LEU A 157 0.45 -2.43 0.54
N ASP A 158 -0.23 -3.58 0.58
CA ASP A 158 -0.36 -4.39 1.78
C ASP A 158 0.68 -5.51 1.75
N GLU A 159 1.75 -5.35 2.52
CA GLU A 159 2.86 -6.30 2.67
C GLU A 159 3.50 -6.76 1.33
N PRO A 160 3.90 -5.84 0.44
CA PRO A 160 4.31 -6.20 -0.92
C PRO A 160 5.62 -7.00 -0.99
N THR A 161 6.38 -7.08 0.11
CA THR A 161 7.63 -7.85 0.25
C THR A 161 7.47 -9.12 1.08
N ALA A 162 6.25 -9.39 1.60
CA ALA A 162 6.02 -10.58 2.40
C ALA A 162 6.34 -11.85 1.62
N SER A 163 7.05 -12.77 2.27
CA SER A 163 7.45 -14.07 1.69
C SER A 163 8.39 -13.98 0.49
N LEU A 164 9.06 -12.84 0.27
CA LEU A 164 10.12 -12.70 -0.71
C LEU A 164 11.48 -13.04 -0.09
N ASP A 165 12.36 -13.63 -0.90
CA ASP A 165 13.77 -13.74 -0.52
C ASP A 165 14.38 -12.35 -0.33
N PRO A 166 15.39 -12.19 0.57
CA PRO A 166 15.96 -10.87 0.91
C PRO A 166 16.42 -10.05 -0.31
N ASP A 167 17.07 -10.68 -1.31
CA ASP A 167 17.51 -10.01 -2.54
C ASP A 167 16.32 -9.48 -3.37
N ILE A 168 15.23 -10.24 -3.44
CA ILE A 168 14.02 -9.83 -4.17
C ILE A 168 13.29 -8.73 -3.41
N ALA A 169 13.24 -8.81 -2.07
CA ALA A 169 12.66 -7.78 -1.21
C ALA A 169 13.41 -6.44 -1.40
N ASP A 170 14.74 -6.44 -1.32
CA ASP A 170 15.59 -5.26 -1.56
C ASP A 170 15.33 -4.63 -2.94
N ARG A 171 15.28 -5.46 -4.01
CA ARG A 171 14.95 -4.98 -5.36
C ARG A 171 13.54 -4.38 -5.44
N THR A 172 12.59 -4.96 -4.71
CA THR A 172 11.21 -4.44 -4.66
C THR A 172 11.18 -3.08 -3.96
N ILE A 173 11.89 -2.91 -2.86
CA ILE A 173 12.04 -1.62 -2.15
C ILE A 173 12.65 -0.55 -3.06
N LYS A 174 13.74 -0.86 -3.77
CA LYS A 174 14.36 0.05 -4.74
C LYS A 174 13.37 0.46 -5.85
N LEU A 175 12.56 -0.49 -6.32
CA LEU A 175 11.54 -0.26 -7.32
C LEU A 175 10.42 0.67 -6.81
N LEU A 176 9.98 0.53 -5.55
CA LEU A 176 9.01 1.45 -4.94
C LEU A 176 9.54 2.88 -4.85
N LYS A 177 10.81 3.06 -4.46
CA LYS A 177 11.48 4.38 -4.49
C LYS A 177 11.53 4.96 -5.91
N GLN A 178 11.80 4.13 -6.91
CA GLN A 178 11.81 4.55 -8.31
C GLN A 178 10.42 4.95 -8.80
N ILE A 179 9.37 4.19 -8.48
CA ILE A 179 7.96 4.52 -8.79
C ILE A 179 7.60 5.88 -8.20
N LYS A 180 7.89 6.10 -6.92
CA LYS A 180 7.67 7.40 -6.28
C LYS A 180 8.39 8.52 -7.01
N LYS A 181 9.69 8.37 -7.28
CA LYS A 181 10.55 9.39 -7.87
C LYS A 181 10.17 9.74 -9.32
N GLU A 182 9.94 8.71 -10.15
CA GLU A 182 9.75 8.91 -11.59
C GLU A 182 8.30 9.17 -11.97
N ARG A 183 7.33 8.66 -11.19
CA ARG A 183 5.91 8.76 -11.50
C ARG A 183 5.14 9.66 -10.54
N GLY A 184 5.78 10.17 -9.49
CA GLY A 184 5.13 11.06 -8.50
C GLY A 184 4.00 10.39 -7.73
N VAL A 185 3.99 9.05 -7.62
CA VAL A 185 2.92 8.29 -6.95
C VAL A 185 3.07 8.42 -5.44
N THR A 186 1.97 8.71 -4.75
CA THR A 186 1.88 8.62 -3.30
C THR A 186 1.65 7.16 -2.91
N ILE A 187 2.35 6.65 -1.90
CA ILE A 187 2.26 5.25 -1.51
C ILE A 187 1.89 5.14 -0.04
N LEU A 188 0.84 4.38 0.26
CA LEU A 188 0.58 3.86 1.61
C LEU A 188 1.06 2.41 1.65
N TYR A 189 2.00 2.14 2.55
CA TYR A 189 2.76 0.89 2.61
C TYR A 189 2.58 0.21 3.97
N THR A 190 2.25 -1.09 3.99
CA THR A 190 2.32 -1.88 5.22
C THR A 190 3.45 -2.89 5.13
N SER A 191 4.15 -3.13 6.23
CA SER A 191 5.17 -4.16 6.34
C SER A 191 5.33 -4.59 7.81
N HIS A 192 5.87 -5.77 7.99
CA HIS A 192 6.36 -6.28 9.28
C HIS A 192 7.88 -6.18 9.41
N ASN A 193 8.58 -5.83 8.33
CA ASN A 193 10.03 -5.65 8.32
C ASN A 193 10.39 -4.18 8.57
N MET A 194 10.81 -3.87 9.80
CA MET A 194 11.10 -2.50 10.22
C MET A 194 12.30 -1.90 9.48
N ALA A 195 13.30 -2.72 9.12
CA ALA A 195 14.44 -2.24 8.33
C ALA A 195 14.01 -1.75 6.93
N GLU A 196 13.09 -2.48 6.26
CA GLU A 196 12.53 -2.03 4.98
C GLU A 196 11.75 -0.72 5.15
N VAL A 197 10.94 -0.62 6.22
CA VAL A 197 10.14 0.57 6.50
C VAL A 197 11.04 1.78 6.74
N GLU A 198 12.10 1.62 7.54
CA GLU A 198 13.07 2.67 7.80
C GLU A 198 13.76 3.15 6.51
N GLU A 199 14.02 2.22 5.60
CA GLU A 199 14.64 2.53 4.31
C GLU A 199 13.70 3.22 3.33
N VAL A 200 12.40 2.84 3.26
CA VAL A 200 11.51 3.25 2.17
C VAL A 200 10.53 4.36 2.54
N CYS A 201 10.12 4.45 3.82
CA CYS A 201 9.07 5.36 4.25
C CYS A 201 9.61 6.76 4.59
N ASP A 202 8.92 7.79 4.09
CA ASP A 202 9.17 9.19 4.50
C ASP A 202 8.51 9.49 5.85
N SER A 203 7.40 8.81 6.16
CA SER A 203 6.66 8.96 7.41
C SER A 203 6.00 7.64 7.82
N ILE A 204 5.66 7.52 9.10
CA ILE A 204 5.09 6.33 9.71
C ILE A 204 3.87 6.72 10.52
N ILE A 205 2.86 5.86 10.49
CA ILE A 205 1.68 5.88 11.36
C ILE A 205 1.68 4.55 12.11
N PHE A 206 1.94 4.56 13.42
CA PHE A 206 1.80 3.38 14.25
C PHE A 206 0.36 3.21 14.73
N ILE A 207 -0.24 2.06 14.39
CA ILE A 207 -1.58 1.68 14.84
C ILE A 207 -1.52 0.44 15.74
N GLN A 208 -2.26 0.47 16.84
CA GLN A 208 -2.38 -0.63 17.79
C GLN A 208 -3.78 -0.66 18.40
N LYS A 209 -4.40 -1.84 18.44
CA LYS A 209 -5.77 -2.04 18.96
C LYS A 209 -6.76 -1.00 18.40
N GLY A 210 -6.66 -0.75 17.09
CA GLY A 210 -7.52 0.19 16.38
C GLY A 210 -7.24 1.68 16.62
N LYS A 211 -6.20 2.06 17.35
CA LYS A 211 -5.85 3.45 17.67
C LYS A 211 -4.48 3.83 17.14
N ILE A 212 -4.32 5.06 16.69
CA ILE A 212 -3.00 5.61 16.39
C ILE A 212 -2.25 5.84 17.70
N LYS A 213 -1.06 5.28 17.80
CA LYS A 213 -0.16 5.45 18.94
C LYS A 213 0.80 6.59 18.74
N ASP A 214 1.39 6.65 17.55
CA ASP A 214 2.34 7.69 17.21
C ASP A 214 2.44 7.88 15.69
N THR A 215 2.98 9.05 15.29
CA THR A 215 3.25 9.39 13.89
C THR A 215 4.52 10.22 13.81
N GLY A 216 5.30 10.04 12.76
CA GLY A 216 6.52 10.81 12.51
C GLY A 216 7.37 10.20 11.41
N THR A 217 8.50 10.80 11.12
CA THR A 217 9.53 10.17 10.28
C THR A 217 10.21 9.02 11.07
N PRO A 218 10.81 8.01 10.39
CA PRO A 218 11.58 6.98 11.08
C PRO A 218 12.56 7.56 12.10
N ALA A 219 13.37 8.54 11.71
CA ALA A 219 14.38 9.16 12.57
C ALA A 219 13.79 9.91 13.79
N GLU A 220 12.65 10.60 13.60
CA GLU A 220 11.98 11.28 14.72
C GLU A 220 11.45 10.28 15.75
N LEU A 221 10.87 9.15 15.28
CA LEU A 221 10.34 8.12 16.17
C LEU A 221 11.47 7.41 16.95
N VAL A 222 12.55 7.01 16.26
CA VAL A 222 13.72 6.41 16.90
C VAL A 222 14.28 7.35 18.00
N LYS A 223 14.45 8.63 17.68
CA LYS A 223 14.92 9.65 18.65
C LYS A 223 13.94 9.84 19.80
N LYS A 224 12.63 9.92 19.53
CA LYS A 224 11.56 10.15 20.52
C LYS A 224 11.50 9.05 21.58
N TYR A 225 11.68 7.80 21.15
CA TYR A 225 11.65 6.65 22.04
C TYR A 225 13.01 6.31 22.67
N GLY A 226 14.09 6.99 22.25
CA GLY A 226 15.45 6.76 22.78
C GLY A 226 16.04 5.42 22.39
N HIS A 227 15.65 4.89 21.24
CA HIS A 227 16.13 3.61 20.70
C HIS A 227 17.18 3.83 19.59
N GLU A 228 17.85 2.74 19.18
CA GLU A 228 18.85 2.77 18.10
C GLU A 228 18.23 2.54 16.73
N ASP A 229 17.13 1.79 16.65
CA ASP A 229 16.43 1.46 15.41
C ASP A 229 14.90 1.45 15.57
N LEU A 230 14.21 1.37 14.44
CA LEU A 230 12.75 1.37 14.38
C LEU A 230 12.13 0.07 14.91
N ASN A 231 12.87 -1.05 14.89
CA ASN A 231 12.38 -2.32 15.39
C ASN A 231 12.17 -2.27 16.90
N ASP A 232 13.09 -1.64 17.65
CA ASP A 232 12.97 -1.46 19.09
C ASP A 232 11.82 -0.50 19.44
N VAL A 233 11.61 0.56 18.65
CA VAL A 233 10.42 1.43 18.77
C VAL A 233 9.14 0.62 18.59
N PHE A 234 9.07 -0.22 17.54
CA PHE A 234 7.92 -1.08 17.27
C PHE A 234 7.65 -2.05 18.43
N LEU A 235 8.69 -2.70 18.96
CA LEU A 235 8.57 -3.63 20.09
C LEU A 235 8.11 -2.92 21.36
N THR A 236 8.57 -1.70 21.62
CA THR A 236 8.14 -0.88 22.76
C THR A 236 6.67 -0.56 22.65
N ILE A 237 6.22 -0.01 21.51
CA ILE A 237 4.81 0.30 21.26
C ILE A 237 3.94 -0.97 21.35
N ALA A 238 4.41 -2.10 20.81
CA ALA A 238 3.66 -3.35 20.81
C ALA A 238 3.49 -3.93 22.24
N ARG A 239 4.48 -3.73 23.12
CA ARG A 239 4.50 -4.27 24.50
C ARG A 239 3.81 -3.40 25.54
N GLU A 240 3.64 -2.10 25.33
CA GLU A 240 3.04 -1.14 26.30
C GLU A 240 1.64 -1.52 26.83
N HIS A 241 1.11 -2.72 26.57
CA HIS A 241 -0.19 -3.17 27.03
C HIS A 241 -0.24 -4.65 27.45
N HIS A 242 0.85 -5.19 27.95
CA HIS A 242 0.86 -6.45 28.69
C HIS A 242 0.89 -6.26 30.24
N GLU A 243 0.79 -4.99 30.70
CA GLU A 243 0.57 -4.66 32.11
C GLU A 243 -0.88 -4.27 32.39
#